data_10875164997019ef070eeeee970995a8
#
_entry.id   10875164997019ef070eeeee970995a8
#
_cell.length_a   1.000
_cell.length_b   1.000
_cell.length_c   1.000
_cell.angle_alpha   90.00
_cell.angle_beta   90.00
_cell.angle_gamma   90.00
#
_symmetry.space_group_name_H-M   'P 1'
#
loop_
_entity.id
_entity.type
_entity.pdbx_description
1 polymer ?
#
loop_
_entity_poly.entity_id
_entity_poly.type
_entity_poly.pdbx_seq_one_letter_code
_entity_poly.pdbx_strand_id
1 'polypeptide(L)'
;MKVLFVCLGNICRSPMAEAMFRQMIAQNHLADQVQVDSAATSYEEEGNGPHPGALKIMHKYHLPTEGLISRPITQADFATADLIIGMDDMNIRHLKAIAPKEDRFKIHQAFDVVPGKAGTSIPDPWYTHRFQDTYDS
;
A
#
# COMPACT_ATOMS: atom_id res chain seq x y z
N MET A 1 -7.95 10.78 10.06
CA MET A 1 -7.83 9.33 9.79
C MET A 1 -6.59 9.06 8.97
N LYS A 2 -5.82 8.07 9.34
CA LYS A 2 -4.60 7.71 8.62
C LYS A 2 -4.70 6.28 8.08
N VAL A 3 -4.45 6.12 6.77
CA VAL A 3 -4.46 4.83 6.07
C VAL A 3 -3.03 4.51 5.62
N LEU A 4 -2.57 3.30 5.93
CA LEU A 4 -1.24 2.83 5.55
C LEU A 4 -1.36 1.62 4.63
N PHE A 5 -0.83 1.73 3.42
CA PHE A 5 -0.75 0.61 2.48
C PHE A 5 0.59 -0.09 2.62
N VAL A 6 0.59 -1.41 2.63
CA VAL A 6 1.79 -2.20 2.87
C VAL A 6 1.93 -3.32 1.84
N CYS A 7 3.13 -3.46 1.29
CA CYS A 7 3.51 -4.62 0.49
C CYS A 7 4.94 -5.04 0.83
N LEU A 8 5.46 -6.06 0.17
CA LEU A 8 6.78 -6.60 0.52
C LEU A 8 7.88 -5.54 0.39
N GLY A 9 8.03 -4.94 -0.79
CA GLY A 9 9.13 -4.01 -1.08
C GLY A 9 8.78 -2.54 -1.03
N ASN A 10 7.49 -2.19 -1.01
CA ASN A 10 7.02 -0.79 -1.08
C ASN A 10 7.55 -0.05 -2.33
N ILE A 11 7.65 -0.76 -3.45
CA ILE A 11 8.09 -0.17 -4.73
C ILE A 11 7.09 -0.37 -5.87
N CYS A 12 6.07 -1.21 -5.70
CA CYS A 12 5.08 -1.48 -6.74
C CYS A 12 3.66 -1.28 -6.23
N ARG A 13 3.12 -2.25 -5.51
CA ARG A 13 1.69 -2.29 -5.14
C ARG A 13 1.30 -1.21 -4.14
N SER A 14 2.02 -1.08 -3.02
CA SER A 14 1.65 -0.11 -1.99
C SER A 14 1.87 1.35 -2.42
N PRO A 15 2.97 1.72 -3.12
CA PRO A 15 3.08 3.09 -3.60
C PRO A 15 2.03 3.43 -4.67
N MET A 16 1.65 2.46 -5.52
CA MET A 16 0.60 2.66 -6.50
C MET A 16 -0.74 2.89 -5.81
N ALA A 17 -1.06 2.09 -4.79
CA ALA A 17 -2.27 2.27 -3.99
C ALA A 17 -2.28 3.62 -3.27
N GLU A 18 -1.14 4.01 -2.71
CA GLU A 18 -0.99 5.33 -2.08
C GLU A 18 -1.27 6.45 -3.07
N ALA A 19 -0.68 6.37 -4.28
CA ALA A 19 -0.86 7.40 -5.32
C ALA A 19 -2.33 7.51 -5.76
N MET A 20 -2.99 6.38 -5.97
CA MET A 20 -4.40 6.34 -6.34
C MET A 20 -5.28 6.93 -5.24
N PHE A 21 -5.01 6.61 -4.01
CA PHE A 21 -5.77 7.10 -2.86
C PHE A 21 -5.56 8.60 -2.64
N ARG A 22 -4.33 9.10 -2.83
CA ARG A 22 -4.05 10.53 -2.80
C ARG A 22 -4.90 11.29 -3.83
N GLN A 23 -5.04 10.75 -5.03
CA GLN A 23 -5.85 11.37 -6.07
C GLN A 23 -7.33 11.41 -5.66
N MET A 24 -7.84 10.30 -5.12
CA MET A 24 -9.23 10.24 -4.64
C MET A 24 -9.49 11.23 -3.52
N ILE A 25 -8.57 11.34 -2.57
CA ILE A 25 -8.66 12.30 -1.47
C ILE A 25 -8.73 13.72 -2.00
N ALA A 26 -7.85 14.06 -2.95
CA ALA A 26 -7.82 15.40 -3.54
C ALA A 26 -9.10 15.70 -4.32
N GLN A 27 -9.59 14.75 -5.11
CA GLN A 27 -10.82 14.92 -5.90
C GLN A 27 -12.08 15.10 -5.05
N ASN A 28 -12.07 14.54 -3.84
CA ASN A 28 -13.20 14.60 -2.92
C ASN A 28 -13.00 15.62 -1.78
N HIS A 29 -11.95 16.45 -1.87
CA HIS A 29 -11.66 17.52 -0.90
C HIS A 29 -11.51 17.00 0.54
N LEU A 30 -10.86 15.82 0.72
CA LEU A 30 -10.70 15.16 2.01
C LEU A 30 -9.27 15.28 2.59
N ALA A 31 -8.39 16.07 1.98
CA ALA A 31 -6.99 16.15 2.38
C ALA A 31 -6.79 16.57 3.85
N ASP A 32 -7.72 17.35 4.41
CA ASP A 32 -7.67 17.78 5.81
C ASP A 32 -8.14 16.71 6.80
N GLN A 33 -8.83 15.69 6.33
CA GLN A 33 -9.47 14.67 7.16
C GLN A 33 -8.82 13.30 7.05
N VAL A 34 -8.18 13.00 5.91
CA VAL A 34 -7.61 11.70 5.62
C VAL A 34 -6.16 11.85 5.18
N GLN A 35 -5.28 11.09 5.83
CA GLN A 35 -3.88 10.99 5.47
C GLN A 35 -3.61 9.59 4.93
N VAL A 36 -2.70 9.48 3.96
CA VAL A 36 -2.31 8.20 3.37
C VAL A 36 -0.80 8.10 3.29
N ASP A 37 -0.28 6.90 3.50
CA ASP A 37 1.14 6.61 3.40
C ASP A 37 1.29 5.16 2.96
N SER A 38 2.51 4.72 2.71
CA SER A 38 2.83 3.34 2.40
C SER A 38 4.14 2.92 3.03
N ALA A 39 4.30 1.61 3.24
CA ALA A 39 5.49 1.03 3.87
C ALA A 39 5.74 -0.38 3.36
N ALA A 40 6.92 -0.92 3.68
CA ALA A 40 7.34 -2.26 3.31
C ALA A 40 7.36 -3.19 4.53
N THR A 41 7.16 -4.49 4.31
CA THR A 41 7.43 -5.51 5.33
C THR A 41 8.90 -5.94 5.32
N SER A 42 9.68 -5.53 4.31
CA SER A 42 11.07 -5.91 4.09
C SER A 42 11.96 -4.65 4.07
N TYR A 43 13.26 -4.85 4.29
CA TYR A 43 14.27 -3.78 4.22
C TYR A 43 14.98 -3.74 2.87
N GLU A 44 14.73 -4.67 1.97
CA GLU A 44 15.51 -4.86 0.75
C GLU A 44 15.52 -3.64 -0.18
N GLU A 45 14.42 -2.92 -0.21
CA GLU A 45 14.26 -1.77 -1.11
C GLU A 45 14.27 -0.42 -0.37
N GLU A 46 14.66 -0.42 0.91
CA GLU A 46 14.67 0.81 1.72
C GLU A 46 15.42 1.95 1.03
N GLY A 47 14.77 3.09 0.93
CA GLY A 47 15.33 4.28 0.30
C GLY A 47 15.12 4.38 -1.21
N ASN A 48 14.64 3.32 -1.85
CA ASN A 48 14.40 3.32 -3.29
C ASN A 48 13.03 3.92 -3.63
N GLY A 49 12.95 4.59 -4.78
CA GLY A 49 11.67 5.03 -5.32
C GLY A 49 10.87 3.86 -5.92
N PRO A 50 9.67 4.15 -6.47
CA PRO A 50 8.87 3.12 -7.11
C PRO A 50 9.64 2.43 -8.24
N HIS A 51 9.36 1.13 -8.44
CA HIS A 51 9.91 0.39 -9.57
C HIS A 51 9.56 1.10 -10.88
N PRO A 52 10.49 1.17 -11.87
CA PRO A 52 10.23 1.87 -13.14
C PRO A 52 8.94 1.43 -13.83
N GLY A 53 8.59 0.14 -13.79
CA GLY A 53 7.34 -0.35 -14.37
C GLY A 53 6.11 0.20 -13.68
N ALA A 54 6.13 0.28 -12.35
CA ALA A 54 5.04 0.87 -11.58
C ALA A 54 4.94 2.37 -11.83
N LEU A 55 6.08 3.06 -11.86
CA LEU A 55 6.14 4.50 -12.11
C LEU A 55 5.58 4.85 -13.48
N LYS A 56 5.88 4.05 -14.49
CA LYS A 56 5.35 4.22 -15.85
C LYS A 56 3.83 4.16 -15.86
N ILE A 57 3.22 3.20 -15.15
CA ILE A 57 1.76 3.07 -15.06
C ILE A 57 1.18 4.27 -14.30
N MET A 58 1.80 4.68 -13.21
CA MET A 58 1.33 5.84 -12.45
C MET A 58 1.36 7.11 -13.30
N HIS A 59 2.40 7.32 -14.10
CA HIS A 59 2.49 8.47 -15.01
C HIS A 59 1.44 8.39 -16.12
N LYS A 60 1.16 7.19 -16.63
CA LYS A 60 0.13 6.97 -17.66
C LYS A 60 -1.25 7.45 -17.20
N TYR A 61 -1.57 7.27 -15.93
CA TYR A 61 -2.85 7.67 -15.34
C TYR A 61 -2.79 8.98 -14.57
N HIS A 62 -1.68 9.73 -14.70
CA HIS A 62 -1.50 11.04 -14.06
C HIS A 62 -1.63 11.02 -12.54
N LEU A 63 -1.15 9.96 -11.92
CA LEU A 63 -1.18 9.82 -10.45
C LEU A 63 -0.05 10.62 -9.80
N PRO A 64 -0.27 11.19 -8.58
CA PRO A 64 0.79 11.88 -7.85
C PRO A 64 1.86 10.90 -7.39
N THR A 65 3.14 11.22 -7.66
CA THR A 65 4.26 10.32 -7.35
C THR A 65 5.30 10.94 -6.42
N GLU A 66 5.11 12.18 -5.97
CA GLU A 66 6.07 12.85 -5.10
C GLU A 66 6.18 12.16 -3.74
N GLY A 67 7.41 11.99 -3.28
CA GLY A 67 7.68 11.45 -1.94
C GLY A 67 7.50 9.95 -1.79
N LEU A 68 7.28 9.22 -2.89
CA LEU A 68 7.14 7.77 -2.85
C LEU A 68 8.52 7.10 -2.71
N ILE A 69 8.92 6.83 -1.48
CA ILE A 69 10.20 6.19 -1.15
C ILE A 69 9.92 4.99 -0.26
N SER A 70 10.50 3.85 -0.62
CA SER A 70 10.35 2.62 0.17
C SER A 70 10.91 2.82 1.58
N ARG A 71 10.12 2.46 2.58
CA ARG A 71 10.53 2.44 3.98
C ARG A 71 9.93 1.25 4.70
N PRO A 72 10.69 0.60 5.61
CA PRO A 72 10.14 -0.49 6.42
C PRO A 72 9.07 0.05 7.36
N ILE A 73 8.06 -0.77 7.62
CA ILE A 73 7.05 -0.44 8.63
C ILE A 73 7.68 -0.43 10.02
N THR A 74 7.23 0.48 10.88
CA THR A 74 7.73 0.63 12.24
C THR A 74 6.63 0.39 13.27
N GLN A 75 7.00 0.23 14.54
CA GLN A 75 6.02 0.11 15.62
C GLN A 75 5.16 1.38 15.75
N ALA A 76 5.73 2.55 15.46
CA ALA A 76 4.97 3.81 15.45
C ALA A 76 3.88 3.80 14.39
N ASP A 77 4.08 3.14 13.26
CA ASP A 77 3.06 3.01 12.21
C ASP A 77 1.84 2.27 12.72
N PHE A 78 2.03 1.19 13.49
CA PHE A 78 0.91 0.44 14.07
C PHE A 78 0.12 1.29 15.06
N ALA A 79 0.79 2.13 15.83
CA ALA A 79 0.15 2.98 16.81
C ALA A 79 -0.64 4.13 16.17
N THR A 80 -0.10 4.73 15.11
CA THR A 80 -0.67 5.95 14.53
C THR A 80 -1.65 5.73 13.38
N ALA A 81 -1.55 4.61 12.66
CA ALA A 81 -2.49 4.32 11.58
C ALA A 81 -3.85 3.87 12.13
N ASP A 82 -4.91 4.26 11.45
CA ASP A 82 -6.27 3.79 11.75
C ASP A 82 -6.59 2.52 10.96
N LEU A 83 -6.10 2.45 9.72
CA LEU A 83 -6.23 1.28 8.86
C LEU A 83 -4.86 0.92 8.29
N ILE A 84 -4.54 -0.38 8.30
CA ILE A 84 -3.31 -0.92 7.72
C ILE A 84 -3.74 -1.96 6.70
N ILE A 85 -3.45 -1.71 5.42
CA ILE A 85 -3.94 -2.52 4.32
C ILE A 85 -2.77 -3.22 3.63
N GLY A 86 -2.73 -4.55 3.78
CA GLY A 86 -1.76 -5.40 3.06
C GLY A 86 -2.31 -5.80 1.70
N MET A 87 -1.42 -6.00 0.74
CA MET A 87 -1.80 -6.26 -0.64
C MET A 87 -2.08 -7.75 -0.90
N ASP A 88 -1.53 -8.65 -0.09
CA ASP A 88 -1.73 -10.09 -0.23
C ASP A 88 -1.67 -10.79 1.13
N ASP A 89 -1.94 -12.10 1.14
CA ASP A 89 -1.95 -12.91 2.36
C ASP A 89 -0.60 -12.91 3.08
N MET A 90 0.49 -12.91 2.34
CA MET A 90 1.83 -12.91 2.93
C MET A 90 2.09 -11.60 3.67
N ASN A 91 1.68 -10.47 3.10
CA ASN A 91 1.77 -9.18 3.78
C ASN A 91 0.98 -9.20 5.08
N ILE A 92 -0.24 -9.74 5.05
CA ILE A 92 -1.10 -9.84 6.24
C ILE A 92 -0.45 -10.69 7.33
N ARG A 93 0.14 -11.83 6.97
CA ARG A 93 0.84 -12.70 7.93
C ARG A 93 2.02 -12.00 8.58
N HIS A 94 2.84 -11.32 7.77
CA HIS A 94 3.99 -10.58 8.28
C HIS A 94 3.55 -9.45 9.21
N LEU A 95 2.51 -8.71 8.83
CA LEU A 95 1.99 -7.62 9.65
C LEU A 95 1.46 -8.12 10.99
N LYS A 96 0.68 -9.21 10.99
CA LYS A 96 0.13 -9.78 12.21
C LYS A 96 1.21 -10.36 13.11
N ALA A 97 2.32 -10.83 12.54
CA ALA A 97 3.44 -11.37 13.30
C ALA A 97 4.19 -10.30 14.10
N ILE A 98 4.28 -9.08 13.57
CA ILE A 98 5.06 -8.00 14.19
C ILE A 98 4.19 -6.94 14.87
N ALA A 99 2.88 -6.92 14.61
CA ALA A 99 1.98 -5.92 15.20
C ALA A 99 1.74 -6.20 16.69
N PRO A 100 1.63 -5.15 17.52
CA PRO A 100 1.11 -5.31 18.88
C PRO A 100 -0.29 -5.91 18.82
N LYS A 101 -0.66 -6.73 19.81
CA LYS A 101 -1.97 -7.40 19.86
C LYS A 101 -3.12 -6.41 19.71
N GLU A 102 -3.03 -5.29 20.39
CA GLU A 102 -4.07 -4.24 20.41
C GLU A 102 -4.26 -3.56 19.05
N ASP A 103 -3.30 -3.69 18.14
CA ASP A 103 -3.35 -3.05 16.82
C ASP A 103 -3.68 -4.01 15.68
N ARG A 104 -3.78 -5.32 15.95
CA ARG A 104 -4.04 -6.32 14.89
C ARG A 104 -5.37 -6.11 14.19
N PHE A 105 -6.37 -5.58 14.88
CA PHE A 105 -7.70 -5.33 14.30
C PHE A 105 -7.66 -4.31 13.16
N LYS A 106 -6.60 -3.50 13.07
CA LYS A 106 -6.43 -2.49 12.03
C LYS A 106 -5.99 -3.08 10.69
N ILE A 107 -5.50 -4.34 10.70
CA ILE A 107 -4.88 -4.98 9.54
C ILE A 107 -5.94 -5.63 8.68
N HIS A 108 -6.01 -5.23 7.40
CA HIS A 108 -6.95 -5.75 6.42
C HIS A 108 -6.25 -6.02 5.10
N GLN A 109 -6.76 -6.97 4.33
CA GLN A 109 -6.31 -7.18 2.96
C GLN A 109 -7.04 -6.21 2.04
N ALA A 110 -6.36 -5.73 0.97
CA ALA A 110 -6.92 -4.70 0.10
C ALA A 110 -8.31 -5.04 -0.43
N PHE A 111 -8.53 -6.28 -0.86
CA PHE A 111 -9.82 -6.69 -1.41
C PHE A 111 -10.87 -7.04 -0.37
N ASP A 112 -10.53 -7.08 0.91
CA ASP A 112 -11.52 -7.29 1.98
C ASP A 112 -12.50 -6.14 2.07
N VAL A 113 -12.10 -4.94 1.62
CA VAL A 113 -12.95 -3.75 1.62
C VAL A 113 -13.71 -3.58 0.29
N VAL A 114 -13.51 -4.48 -0.66
CA VAL A 114 -14.21 -4.47 -1.96
C VAL A 114 -15.24 -5.60 -1.98
N PRO A 115 -16.54 -5.30 -2.12
CA PRO A 115 -17.57 -6.34 -2.15
C PRO A 115 -17.28 -7.41 -3.20
N GLY A 116 -17.38 -8.68 -2.80
CA GLY A 116 -17.17 -9.83 -3.68
C GLY A 116 -15.71 -10.21 -3.93
N LYS A 117 -14.74 -9.48 -3.36
CA LYS A 117 -13.32 -9.77 -3.56
C LYS A 117 -12.55 -10.07 -2.27
N ALA A 118 -13.25 -10.24 -1.16
CA ALA A 118 -12.61 -10.59 0.11
C ALA A 118 -11.76 -11.85 -0.03
N GLY A 119 -10.54 -11.81 0.52
CA GLY A 119 -9.61 -12.93 0.45
C GLY A 119 -8.82 -13.04 -0.85
N THR A 120 -9.06 -12.17 -1.83
CA THR A 120 -8.32 -12.16 -3.11
C THR A 120 -7.05 -11.33 -2.98
N SER A 121 -5.92 -11.87 -3.40
CA SER A 121 -4.64 -11.15 -3.36
C SER A 121 -4.41 -10.35 -4.64
N ILE A 122 -3.76 -9.19 -4.50
CA ILE A 122 -3.32 -8.38 -5.63
C ILE A 122 -2.04 -9.01 -6.20
N PRO A 123 -1.97 -9.26 -7.53
CA PRO A 123 -0.78 -9.85 -8.14
C PRO A 123 0.48 -9.00 -7.89
N ASP A 124 1.59 -9.67 -7.57
CA ASP A 124 2.87 -8.99 -7.39
C ASP A 124 3.60 -8.90 -8.73
N PRO A 125 3.80 -7.70 -9.27
CA PRO A 125 4.43 -7.54 -10.59
C PRO A 125 5.91 -7.93 -10.59
N TRP A 126 6.56 -8.05 -9.41
CA TRP A 126 7.93 -8.55 -9.30
C TRP A 126 8.04 -9.98 -9.85
N TYR A 127 7.00 -10.80 -9.63
CA TYR A 127 6.94 -12.17 -10.12
C TYR A 127 6.30 -12.29 -11.50
N THR A 128 5.32 -11.45 -11.80
CA THR A 128 4.53 -11.54 -13.03
C THR A 128 5.02 -10.62 -14.13
N HIS A 129 5.76 -9.57 -13.80
CA HIS A 129 6.18 -8.49 -14.71
C HIS A 129 4.99 -7.82 -15.43
N ARG A 130 3.80 -7.84 -14.80
CA ARG A 130 2.56 -7.33 -15.39
C ARG A 130 2.01 -6.20 -14.52
N PHE A 131 2.69 -5.05 -14.56
CA PHE A 131 2.35 -3.90 -13.74
C PHE A 131 0.96 -3.35 -14.02
N GLN A 132 0.50 -3.43 -15.27
CA GLN A 132 -0.85 -3.00 -15.63
C GLN A 132 -1.90 -3.84 -14.89
N ASP A 133 -1.68 -5.15 -14.76
CA ASP A 133 -2.57 -6.04 -14.01
C ASP A 133 -2.67 -5.61 -12.55
N THR A 134 -1.56 -5.20 -11.95
CA THR A 134 -1.53 -4.69 -10.58
C THR A 134 -2.41 -3.44 -10.45
N TYR A 135 -2.29 -2.50 -11.38
CA TYR A 135 -3.11 -1.30 -11.39
C TYR A 135 -4.60 -1.63 -11.54
N ASP A 136 -4.95 -2.55 -12.44
CA ASP A 136 -6.33 -2.93 -12.73
C ASP A 136 -6.97 -3.75 -11.61
N SER A 137 -6.15 -4.33 -10.75
CA SER A 137 -6.65 -5.07 -9.59
C SER A 137 -7.07 -4.12 -8.49
#